data_c5ba0f88bac94787c6ac235c7408e5ad
#
_entry.id   c5ba0f88bac94787c6ac235c7408e5ad
#
_cell.length_a   1.000
_cell.length_b   1.000
_cell.length_c   1.000
_cell.angle_alpha   90.00
_cell.angle_beta   90.00
_cell.angle_gamma   90.00
#
_symmetry.space_group_name_H-M   'P 1'
#
loop_
_entity.id
_entity.type
_entity.pdbx_description
1 polymer ?
#
loop_
_entity_poly.entity_id
_entity_poly.type
_entity_poly.pdbx_seq_one_letter_code
_entity_poly.pdbx_strand_id
1 'polypeptide(L)'
;MSDLDRLKTHVTDAVDQMAEDLWGLALQIHANPELAFKEEKAASWLTAFLERQGCRVERGVGGLPTAFRAEVPGTGAGPTIAVMAEYDALPGIGHACGHNVIATAGAGAGAALAVVASRLGHGQLPYDGRIEVVGTPAEEGGAGKVKLLDAGVFRAVDAALMIHPRCGTQVWRPTLGLMKAKVEYFGTAAHAASWPWRGVNALNAVIALFNSLDAMRQQLRPDARVHGVITNGGQQPNIIPEYASADFYLRSLDKTYLQEVRRRFEAAAEGAATATGCRVQVTIDPRIHDPLKPNGPMATLFERNLARIDFPVDPDDGQAGYGSTDAGNVSHAIPTIHPYIRTSPDGVPGHSREFAEHNATPLARAGMVAAAKALALTALDLLADPGSLQAAKEEFRRLG
;
A
#
# COMPACT_ATOMS: atom_id res chain seq x y z
N MET A 1 -26.83 12.82 23.54
CA MET A 1 -25.79 11.93 22.96
C MET A 1 -26.52 10.73 22.36
N SER A 2 -26.36 10.49 21.07
CA SER A 2 -26.97 9.35 20.38
C SER A 2 -26.38 8.01 20.87
N ASP A 3 -27.04 6.88 20.54
CA ASP A 3 -26.51 5.55 20.85
C ASP A 3 -25.17 5.32 20.13
N LEU A 4 -25.05 5.78 18.89
CA LEU A 4 -23.81 5.75 18.14
C LEU A 4 -22.70 6.60 18.81
N ASP A 5 -23.02 7.76 19.33
CA ASP A 5 -22.01 8.59 20.04
C ASP A 5 -21.49 7.91 21.30
N ARG A 6 -22.37 7.26 22.06
CA ARG A 6 -21.97 6.45 23.23
C ARG A 6 -21.08 5.29 22.83
N LEU A 7 -21.46 4.58 21.77
CA LEU A 7 -20.65 3.49 21.24
C LEU A 7 -19.26 3.95 20.82
N LYS A 8 -19.18 5.07 20.07
CA LYS A 8 -17.92 5.68 19.67
C LYS A 8 -17.04 6.05 20.87
N THR A 9 -17.62 6.57 21.94
CA THR A 9 -16.88 6.87 23.18
C THR A 9 -16.33 5.59 23.81
N HIS A 10 -17.15 4.53 23.94
CA HIS A 10 -16.67 3.26 24.48
C HIS A 10 -15.54 2.65 23.64
N VAL A 11 -15.57 2.81 22.30
CA VAL A 11 -14.51 2.31 21.42
C VAL A 11 -13.23 3.13 21.59
N THR A 12 -13.29 4.46 21.68
CA THR A 12 -12.10 5.28 21.96
C THR A 12 -11.49 4.95 23.32
N ASP A 13 -12.31 4.77 24.37
CA ASP A 13 -11.85 4.36 25.69
C ASP A 13 -11.20 2.97 25.68
N ALA A 14 -11.74 2.03 24.89
CA ALA A 14 -11.17 0.71 24.75
C ALA A 14 -9.79 0.74 24.08
N VAL A 15 -9.60 1.58 23.04
CA VAL A 15 -8.28 1.80 22.42
C VAL A 15 -7.31 2.39 23.44
N ASP A 16 -7.73 3.40 24.25
CA ASP A 16 -6.88 3.99 25.28
C ASP A 16 -6.47 2.99 26.36
N GLN A 17 -7.40 2.13 26.78
CA GLN A 17 -7.11 1.08 27.79
C GLN A 17 -6.08 0.06 27.30
N MET A 18 -6.01 -0.21 25.98
CA MET A 18 -5.04 -1.15 25.40
C MET A 18 -3.83 -0.47 24.73
N ALA A 19 -3.69 0.87 24.87
CA ALA A 19 -2.65 1.63 24.16
C ALA A 19 -1.22 1.17 24.47
N GLU A 20 -0.94 0.77 25.71
CA GLU A 20 0.38 0.24 26.09
C GLU A 20 0.65 -1.13 25.47
N ASP A 21 -0.35 -2.02 25.47
CA ASP A 21 -0.22 -3.35 24.86
C ASP A 21 -0.02 -3.24 23.34
N LEU A 22 -0.78 -2.34 22.69
CA LEU A 22 -0.64 -2.05 21.26
C LEU A 22 0.74 -1.48 20.94
N TRP A 23 1.23 -0.56 21.76
CA TRP A 23 2.56 0.01 21.56
C TRP A 23 3.66 -1.02 21.80
N GLY A 24 3.53 -1.85 22.84
CA GLY A 24 4.43 -2.99 23.07
C GLY A 24 4.49 -3.93 21.86
N LEU A 25 3.34 -4.23 21.23
CA LEU A 25 3.25 -5.04 20.02
C LEU A 25 3.91 -4.35 18.83
N ALA A 26 3.70 -3.02 18.65
CA ALA A 26 4.35 -2.25 17.60
C ALA A 26 5.87 -2.26 17.72
N LEU A 27 6.40 -2.10 18.92
CA LEU A 27 7.83 -2.16 19.19
C LEU A 27 8.40 -3.57 19.01
N GLN A 28 7.64 -4.60 19.38
CA GLN A 28 8.03 -5.99 19.17
C GLN A 28 8.16 -6.33 17.68
N ILE A 29 7.21 -5.90 16.85
CA ILE A 29 7.28 -6.04 15.38
C ILE A 29 8.47 -5.24 14.85
N HIS A 30 8.61 -3.96 15.26
CA HIS A 30 9.71 -3.10 14.84
C HIS A 30 11.09 -3.68 15.12
N ALA A 31 11.29 -4.30 16.28
CA ALA A 31 12.55 -4.92 16.69
C ALA A 31 12.84 -6.26 15.99
N ASN A 32 11.86 -6.84 15.30
CA ASN A 32 11.97 -8.13 14.60
C ASN A 32 11.50 -7.99 13.14
N PRO A 33 12.19 -7.21 12.30
CA PRO A 33 11.76 -6.99 10.94
C PRO A 33 11.81 -8.27 10.10
N GLU A 34 10.72 -8.59 9.45
CA GLU A 34 10.56 -9.75 8.58
C GLU A 34 10.21 -9.27 7.16
N LEU A 35 10.82 -9.91 6.16
CA LEU A 35 10.63 -9.52 4.75
C LEU A 35 9.37 -10.15 4.17
N ALA A 36 8.96 -9.62 3.01
CA ALA A 36 7.81 -10.05 2.23
C ALA A 36 7.60 -11.58 2.20
N PHE A 37 6.41 -12.04 2.56
CA PHE A 37 5.98 -13.45 2.70
C PHE A 37 6.72 -14.28 3.76
N LYS A 38 7.48 -13.65 4.65
CA LYS A 38 8.20 -14.28 5.76
C LYS A 38 7.86 -13.65 7.11
N GLU A 39 6.74 -12.94 7.20
CA GLU A 39 6.29 -12.18 8.36
C GLU A 39 5.61 -13.11 9.40
N GLU A 40 6.26 -14.24 9.73
CA GLU A 40 5.69 -15.30 10.57
C GLU A 40 5.47 -14.84 12.02
N LYS A 41 6.45 -14.11 12.59
CA LYS A 41 6.36 -13.59 13.95
C LYS A 41 5.31 -12.50 14.05
N ALA A 42 5.35 -11.52 13.14
CA ALA A 42 4.39 -10.41 13.11
C ALA A 42 2.95 -10.93 12.98
N ALA A 43 2.68 -11.83 12.02
CA ALA A 43 1.39 -12.47 11.85
C ALA A 43 0.94 -13.26 13.11
N SER A 44 1.86 -14.02 13.73
CA SER A 44 1.58 -14.77 14.95
C SER A 44 1.22 -13.87 16.13
N TRP A 45 1.97 -12.80 16.35
CA TRP A 45 1.72 -11.86 17.46
C TRP A 45 0.43 -11.07 17.27
N LEU A 46 0.17 -10.58 16.05
CA LEU A 46 -1.07 -9.87 15.71
C LEU A 46 -2.30 -10.75 15.89
N THR A 47 -2.26 -11.98 15.37
CA THR A 47 -3.37 -12.93 15.51
C THR A 47 -3.60 -13.35 16.95
N ALA A 48 -2.55 -13.63 17.72
CA ALA A 48 -2.67 -13.94 19.13
C ALA A 48 -3.22 -12.76 19.96
N PHE A 49 -2.86 -11.51 19.59
CA PHE A 49 -3.43 -10.32 20.22
C PHE A 49 -4.93 -10.22 19.94
N LEU A 50 -5.35 -10.34 18.67
CA LEU A 50 -6.76 -10.26 18.26
C LEU A 50 -7.62 -11.37 18.88
N GLU A 51 -7.10 -12.61 18.97
CA GLU A 51 -7.78 -13.73 19.64
C GLU A 51 -8.01 -13.44 21.14
N ARG A 52 -7.01 -12.91 21.85
CA ARG A 52 -7.16 -12.52 23.25
C ARG A 52 -8.22 -11.44 23.47
N GLN A 53 -8.46 -10.58 22.46
CA GLN A 53 -9.50 -9.55 22.52
C GLN A 53 -10.88 -10.04 22.02
N GLY A 54 -10.99 -11.34 21.70
CA GLY A 54 -12.27 -11.97 21.36
C GLY A 54 -12.59 -12.05 19.87
N CYS A 55 -11.66 -11.70 18.96
CA CYS A 55 -11.83 -11.91 17.53
C CYS A 55 -11.71 -13.40 17.17
N ARG A 56 -12.47 -13.84 16.17
CA ARG A 56 -12.33 -15.15 15.55
C ARG A 56 -11.31 -15.06 14.42
N VAL A 57 -10.17 -15.74 14.54
CA VAL A 57 -9.05 -15.63 13.59
C VAL A 57 -8.96 -16.85 12.68
N GLU A 58 -8.84 -16.57 11.37
CA GLU A 58 -8.48 -17.53 10.33
C GLU A 58 -7.09 -17.15 9.79
N ARG A 59 -6.15 -18.10 9.79
CA ARG A 59 -4.78 -17.91 9.31
C ARG A 59 -4.59 -18.53 7.93
N GLY A 60 -3.62 -18.03 7.14
CA GLY A 60 -3.32 -18.57 5.82
C GLY A 60 -4.37 -18.26 4.76
N VAL A 61 -5.13 -17.17 4.93
CA VAL A 61 -6.18 -16.78 3.98
C VAL A 61 -5.59 -16.48 2.60
N GLY A 62 -6.35 -16.79 1.55
CA GLY A 62 -5.90 -16.60 0.17
C GLY A 62 -4.66 -17.43 -0.20
N GLY A 63 -4.34 -18.48 0.57
CA GLY A 63 -3.17 -19.33 0.34
C GLY A 63 -1.84 -18.68 0.70
N LEU A 64 -1.84 -17.55 1.41
CA LEU A 64 -0.65 -16.88 1.92
C LEU A 64 -0.46 -17.23 3.40
N PRO A 65 0.59 -18.00 3.80
CA PRO A 65 0.75 -18.50 5.17
C PRO A 65 0.78 -17.41 6.24
N THR A 66 1.29 -16.23 5.90
CA THR A 66 1.40 -15.08 6.83
C THR A 66 0.19 -14.15 6.77
N ALA A 67 -0.76 -14.35 5.85
CA ALA A 67 -2.01 -13.60 5.82
C ALA A 67 -3.03 -14.16 6.82
N PHE A 68 -3.91 -13.30 7.32
CA PHE A 68 -4.98 -13.71 8.24
C PHE A 68 -6.23 -12.87 8.05
N ARG A 69 -7.35 -13.38 8.55
CA ARG A 69 -8.61 -12.66 8.74
C ARG A 69 -9.03 -12.80 10.19
N ALA A 70 -9.33 -11.69 10.85
CA ALA A 70 -9.85 -11.68 12.20
C ALA A 70 -11.22 -11.01 12.19
N GLU A 71 -12.27 -11.80 12.42
CA GLU A 71 -13.64 -11.34 12.47
C GLU A 71 -13.96 -10.79 13.86
N VAL A 72 -14.42 -9.55 13.90
CA VAL A 72 -14.93 -8.91 15.12
C VAL A 72 -16.32 -9.49 15.43
N PRO A 73 -16.63 -9.89 16.67
CA PRO A 73 -17.97 -10.34 17.05
C PRO A 73 -19.03 -9.28 16.68
N GLY A 74 -20.07 -9.70 15.97
CA GLY A 74 -21.11 -8.80 15.47
C GLY A 74 -22.42 -9.49 15.20
N THR A 75 -23.39 -8.80 14.59
CA THR A 75 -24.73 -9.32 14.29
C THR A 75 -24.75 -10.31 13.12
N GLY A 76 -23.70 -10.34 12.31
CA GLY A 76 -23.49 -11.31 11.24
C GLY A 76 -24.26 -11.08 9.93
N ALA A 77 -25.36 -10.35 9.94
CA ALA A 77 -26.09 -9.94 8.75
C ALA A 77 -25.71 -8.52 8.33
N GLY A 78 -25.76 -8.19 7.02
CA GLY A 78 -25.45 -6.85 6.51
C GLY A 78 -24.08 -6.73 5.87
N PRO A 79 -23.60 -5.48 5.63
CA PRO A 79 -22.35 -5.22 4.93
C PRO A 79 -21.12 -5.62 5.74
N THR A 80 -20.01 -5.81 5.05
CA THR A 80 -18.71 -6.14 5.66
C THR A 80 -17.71 -5.03 5.42
N ILE A 81 -17.11 -4.50 6.49
CA ILE A 81 -16.04 -3.49 6.45
C ILE A 81 -14.73 -4.15 6.84
N ALA A 82 -13.72 -4.06 5.97
CA ALA A 82 -12.38 -4.56 6.24
C ALA A 82 -11.45 -3.45 6.74
N VAL A 83 -10.69 -3.72 7.79
CA VAL A 83 -9.53 -2.92 8.21
C VAL A 83 -8.30 -3.69 7.82
N MET A 84 -7.52 -3.18 6.86
CA MET A 84 -6.30 -3.83 6.39
C MET A 84 -5.12 -3.50 7.30
N ALA A 85 -4.26 -4.48 7.49
CA ALA A 85 -3.04 -4.38 8.30
C ALA A 85 -1.88 -5.02 7.54
N GLU A 86 -0.82 -4.27 7.28
CA GLU A 86 0.43 -4.75 6.68
C GLU A 86 1.57 -4.67 7.68
N TYR A 87 2.56 -5.58 7.57
CA TYR A 87 3.59 -5.79 8.60
C TYR A 87 4.93 -6.27 8.06
N ASP A 88 5.16 -6.29 6.77
CA ASP A 88 6.46 -6.58 6.17
C ASP A 88 7.45 -5.41 6.35
N ALA A 89 8.73 -5.73 6.28
CA ALA A 89 9.83 -4.79 6.45
C ALA A 89 10.68 -4.69 5.18
N LEU A 90 11.44 -3.61 5.07
CA LEU A 90 12.38 -3.36 3.98
C LEU A 90 13.75 -4.04 4.23
N PRO A 91 14.38 -4.61 3.19
CA PRO A 91 15.70 -5.22 3.32
C PRO A 91 16.75 -4.22 3.84
N GLY A 92 17.43 -4.59 4.94
CA GLY A 92 18.56 -3.83 5.49
C GLY A 92 18.24 -2.53 6.24
N ILE A 93 16.99 -2.06 6.20
CA ILE A 93 16.54 -0.83 6.88
C ILE A 93 15.29 -1.03 7.76
N GLY A 94 14.81 -2.27 7.91
CA GLY A 94 13.73 -2.60 8.83
C GLY A 94 12.39 -1.93 8.48
N HIS A 95 11.65 -1.51 9.50
CA HIS A 95 10.33 -0.87 9.32
C HIS A 95 10.42 0.60 8.90
N ALA A 96 11.21 0.87 7.84
CA ALA A 96 11.40 2.21 7.27
C ALA A 96 10.19 2.72 6.44
N CYS A 97 9.11 1.95 6.38
CA CYS A 97 7.79 2.36 5.88
C CYS A 97 6.74 2.47 7.00
N GLY A 98 7.08 2.02 8.23
CA GLY A 98 6.20 2.12 9.39
C GLY A 98 5.11 1.05 9.46
N HIS A 99 5.29 -0.09 8.79
CA HIS A 99 4.30 -1.16 8.79
C HIS A 99 4.02 -1.75 10.18
N ASN A 100 4.96 -1.64 11.14
CA ASN A 100 4.70 -1.95 12.54
C ASN A 100 3.56 -1.10 13.13
N VAL A 101 3.45 0.17 12.73
CA VAL A 101 2.38 1.09 13.12
C VAL A 101 1.07 0.77 12.40
N ILE A 102 1.12 0.46 11.09
CA ILE A 102 -0.07 0.08 10.30
C ILE A 102 -0.70 -1.19 10.88
N ALA A 103 0.12 -2.22 11.10
CA ALA A 103 -0.31 -3.49 11.67
C ALA A 103 -1.06 -3.32 12.99
N THR A 104 -0.45 -2.56 13.90
CA THR A 104 -0.98 -2.39 15.26
C THR A 104 -2.15 -1.43 15.32
N ALA A 105 -2.21 -0.41 14.45
CA ALA A 105 -3.38 0.45 14.32
C ALA A 105 -4.60 -0.35 13.81
N GLY A 106 -4.42 -1.17 12.77
CA GLY A 106 -5.48 -2.04 12.24
C GLY A 106 -5.95 -3.08 13.27
N ALA A 107 -5.01 -3.77 13.93
CA ALA A 107 -5.33 -4.72 14.99
C ALA A 107 -6.02 -4.05 16.18
N GLY A 108 -5.57 -2.86 16.59
CA GLY A 108 -6.16 -2.07 17.64
C GLY A 108 -7.59 -1.64 17.36
N ALA A 109 -7.88 -1.25 16.12
CA ALA A 109 -9.24 -0.92 15.69
C ALA A 109 -10.18 -2.13 15.84
N GLY A 110 -9.79 -3.29 15.30
CA GLY A 110 -10.58 -4.53 15.43
C GLY A 110 -10.74 -5.00 16.87
N ALA A 111 -9.65 -4.97 17.65
CA ALA A 111 -9.65 -5.35 19.05
C ALA A 111 -10.59 -4.50 19.92
N ALA A 112 -10.55 -3.16 19.75
CA ALA A 112 -11.42 -2.25 20.49
C ALA A 112 -12.89 -2.51 20.19
N LEU A 113 -13.22 -2.73 18.92
CA LEU A 113 -14.57 -3.08 18.49
C LEU A 113 -15.02 -4.42 19.08
N ALA A 114 -14.14 -5.43 19.10
CA ALA A 114 -14.44 -6.75 19.67
C ALA A 114 -14.72 -6.66 21.19
N VAL A 115 -13.90 -5.94 21.93
CA VAL A 115 -14.07 -5.73 23.37
C VAL A 115 -15.41 -5.04 23.65
N VAL A 116 -15.74 -3.99 22.91
CA VAL A 116 -17.00 -3.26 23.10
C VAL A 116 -18.20 -4.11 22.70
N ALA A 117 -18.15 -4.82 21.58
CA ALA A 117 -19.21 -5.75 21.16
C ALA A 117 -19.47 -6.84 22.21
N SER A 118 -18.41 -7.40 22.80
CA SER A 118 -18.53 -8.40 23.87
C SER A 118 -19.19 -7.84 25.14
N ARG A 119 -18.86 -6.60 25.53
CA ARG A 119 -19.44 -5.92 26.72
C ARG A 119 -20.92 -5.60 26.55
N LEU A 120 -21.35 -5.23 25.34
CA LEU A 120 -22.74 -4.88 25.05
C LEU A 120 -23.64 -6.12 24.82
N GLY A 121 -23.04 -7.25 24.42
CA GLY A 121 -23.76 -8.46 24.01
C GLY A 121 -24.21 -8.42 22.55
N HIS A 122 -24.23 -9.58 21.90
CA HIS A 122 -24.38 -9.73 20.44
C HIS A 122 -25.68 -9.20 19.82
N GLY A 123 -26.69 -8.86 20.59
CA GLY A 123 -27.96 -8.31 20.09
C GLY A 123 -28.18 -6.82 20.37
N GLN A 124 -27.18 -6.11 20.93
CA GLN A 124 -27.32 -4.72 21.37
C GLN A 124 -26.46 -3.73 20.59
N LEU A 125 -25.80 -4.17 19.53
CA LEU A 125 -25.08 -3.28 18.64
C LEU A 125 -26.06 -2.45 17.81
N PRO A 126 -25.90 -1.14 17.70
CA PRO A 126 -26.81 -0.26 16.96
C PRO A 126 -26.57 -0.32 15.44
N TYR A 127 -26.06 -1.42 14.93
CA TYR A 127 -25.80 -1.65 13.50
C TYR A 127 -25.91 -3.13 13.14
N ASP A 128 -26.25 -3.39 11.90
CA ASP A 128 -26.10 -4.69 11.26
C ASP A 128 -24.85 -4.72 10.39
N GLY A 129 -24.13 -5.84 10.38
CA GLY A 129 -22.95 -6.02 9.56
C GLY A 129 -21.79 -6.68 10.27
N ARG A 130 -20.68 -6.73 9.58
CA ARG A 130 -19.43 -7.35 10.02
C ARG A 130 -18.26 -6.39 9.88
N ILE A 131 -17.33 -6.48 10.81
CA ILE A 131 -16.02 -5.84 10.71
C ILE A 131 -14.98 -6.94 10.77
N GLU A 132 -13.99 -6.88 9.89
CA GLU A 132 -12.87 -7.81 9.89
C GLU A 132 -11.54 -7.07 9.79
N VAL A 133 -10.53 -7.56 10.48
CA VAL A 133 -9.14 -7.15 10.27
C VAL A 133 -8.51 -8.14 9.32
N VAL A 134 -7.98 -7.64 8.19
CA VAL A 134 -7.31 -8.45 7.19
C VAL A 134 -5.81 -8.17 7.24
N GLY A 135 -5.05 -9.17 7.67
CA GLY A 135 -3.59 -9.13 7.62
C GLY A 135 -3.09 -9.33 6.20
N THR A 136 -2.43 -8.30 5.66
CA THR A 136 -2.02 -8.24 4.26
C THR A 136 -0.49 -8.18 4.16
N PRO A 137 0.21 -9.33 4.07
CA PRO A 137 1.67 -9.40 4.00
C PRO A 137 2.21 -8.88 2.67
N ALA A 138 3.52 -8.60 2.64
CA ALA A 138 4.33 -8.42 1.44
C ALA A 138 3.93 -7.23 0.54
N GLU A 139 3.71 -6.06 1.12
CA GLU A 139 3.47 -4.84 0.34
C GLU A 139 4.73 -4.42 -0.42
N GLU A 140 5.89 -4.38 0.23
CA GLU A 140 7.15 -3.78 -0.26
C GLU A 140 7.77 -4.50 -1.48
N GLY A 141 7.34 -5.68 -1.80
CA GLY A 141 7.92 -6.38 -2.95
C GLY A 141 7.11 -7.54 -3.47
N GLY A 142 6.05 -7.93 -2.78
CA GLY A 142 5.29 -9.13 -3.08
C GLY A 142 3.92 -8.88 -3.71
N ALA A 143 3.39 -7.65 -3.60
CA ALA A 143 2.02 -7.29 -3.97
C ALA A 143 1.00 -8.25 -3.32
N GLY A 144 1.10 -8.41 -2.00
CA GLY A 144 0.29 -9.37 -1.24
C GLY A 144 -1.20 -9.11 -1.36
N LYS A 145 -1.63 -7.83 -1.36
CA LYS A 145 -3.05 -7.47 -1.53
C LYS A 145 -3.58 -7.84 -2.91
N VAL A 146 -2.75 -7.77 -3.97
CA VAL A 146 -3.13 -8.25 -5.32
C VAL A 146 -3.42 -9.75 -5.27
N LYS A 147 -2.54 -10.55 -4.63
CA LYS A 147 -2.74 -11.99 -4.49
C LYS A 147 -3.98 -12.32 -3.66
N LEU A 148 -4.26 -11.57 -2.60
CA LEU A 148 -5.46 -11.74 -1.78
C LEU A 148 -6.74 -11.37 -2.55
N LEU A 149 -6.69 -10.35 -3.42
CA LEU A 149 -7.77 -10.00 -4.34
C LEU A 149 -8.04 -11.15 -5.32
N ASP A 150 -7.01 -11.67 -5.97
CA ASP A 150 -7.10 -12.78 -6.93
C ASP A 150 -7.67 -14.04 -6.26
N ALA A 151 -7.27 -14.30 -5.01
CA ALA A 151 -7.80 -15.40 -4.20
C ALA A 151 -9.24 -15.16 -3.69
N GLY A 152 -9.81 -13.97 -3.93
CA GLY A 152 -11.19 -13.63 -3.55
C GLY A 152 -11.39 -13.30 -2.07
N VAL A 153 -10.32 -12.98 -1.33
CA VAL A 153 -10.41 -12.62 0.11
C VAL A 153 -11.30 -11.41 0.34
N PHE A 154 -11.31 -10.46 -0.58
CA PHE A 154 -12.12 -9.23 -0.51
C PHE A 154 -13.49 -9.34 -1.20
N ARG A 155 -13.90 -10.52 -1.71
CA ARG A 155 -15.14 -10.65 -2.51
C ARG A 155 -16.41 -10.28 -1.75
N ALA A 156 -16.44 -10.52 -0.44
CA ALA A 156 -17.59 -10.21 0.42
C ALA A 156 -17.43 -8.88 1.17
N VAL A 157 -16.39 -8.10 0.89
CA VAL A 157 -16.10 -6.83 1.56
C VAL A 157 -16.75 -5.69 0.80
N ASP A 158 -17.48 -4.83 1.52
CA ASP A 158 -18.18 -3.68 0.96
C ASP A 158 -17.38 -2.39 0.94
N ALA A 159 -16.44 -2.25 1.89
CA ALA A 159 -15.48 -1.14 1.96
C ALA A 159 -14.22 -1.54 2.75
N ALA A 160 -13.08 -0.95 2.41
CA ALA A 160 -11.81 -1.20 3.08
C ALA A 160 -11.17 0.08 3.62
N LEU A 161 -10.55 -0.05 4.79
CA LEU A 161 -9.87 1.03 5.50
C LEU A 161 -8.43 0.61 5.80
N MET A 162 -7.48 1.50 5.59
CA MET A 162 -6.09 1.35 6.05
C MET A 162 -5.51 2.73 6.32
N ILE A 163 -4.49 2.86 7.13
CA ILE A 163 -3.70 4.08 7.29
C ILE A 163 -2.27 3.85 6.86
N HIS A 164 -1.51 4.93 6.68
CA HIS A 164 -0.08 4.84 6.43
C HIS A 164 0.71 5.90 7.21
N PRO A 165 1.80 5.54 7.91
CA PRO A 165 2.70 6.47 8.59
C PRO A 165 3.37 7.46 7.63
N ARG A 166 3.45 8.73 8.06
CA ARG A 166 4.13 9.80 7.31
C ARG A 166 4.59 10.92 8.26
N CYS A 167 5.26 11.92 7.70
CA CYS A 167 5.60 13.17 8.39
C CYS A 167 4.42 14.16 8.51
N GLY A 168 3.24 13.81 7.99
CA GLY A 168 2.01 14.61 8.09
C GLY A 168 0.76 13.76 8.09
N THR A 169 -0.34 14.31 8.59
CA THR A 169 -1.67 13.71 8.56
C THR A 169 -2.48 14.27 7.41
N GLN A 170 -2.78 13.46 6.41
CA GLN A 170 -3.53 13.85 5.22
C GLN A 170 -4.55 12.77 4.87
N VAL A 171 -5.82 13.14 4.83
CA VAL A 171 -6.92 12.17 4.76
C VAL A 171 -7.23 11.72 3.35
N TRP A 172 -7.20 12.63 2.39
CA TRP A 172 -7.47 12.34 0.99
C TRP A 172 -6.16 12.36 0.20
N ARG A 173 -5.60 11.17 -0.08
CA ARG A 173 -4.32 11.05 -0.80
C ARG A 173 -4.39 9.92 -1.83
N PRO A 174 -4.26 10.24 -3.14
CA PRO A 174 -4.02 9.24 -4.16
C PRO A 174 -2.58 8.73 -4.09
N THR A 175 -2.33 7.56 -4.67
CA THR A 175 -0.98 7.04 -4.91
C THR A 175 -0.76 6.76 -6.38
N LEU A 176 0.50 6.76 -6.81
CA LEU A 176 0.85 6.43 -8.18
C LEU A 176 0.69 4.92 -8.43
N GLY A 177 0.11 4.57 -9.57
CA GLY A 177 0.28 3.23 -10.12
C GLY A 177 1.75 2.99 -10.47
N LEU A 178 2.18 1.73 -10.42
CA LEU A 178 3.55 1.30 -10.69
C LEU A 178 3.56 0.07 -11.58
N MET A 179 4.27 0.16 -12.71
CA MET A 179 4.70 -0.98 -13.51
C MET A 179 6.22 -1.07 -13.50
N LYS A 180 6.73 -2.28 -13.25
CA LYS A 180 8.17 -2.59 -13.36
C LYS A 180 8.41 -3.24 -14.70
N ALA A 181 9.40 -2.75 -15.43
CA ALA A 181 9.77 -3.26 -16.75
C ALA A 181 11.25 -3.59 -16.79
N LYS A 182 11.61 -4.75 -17.30
CA LYS A 182 12.96 -5.13 -17.67
C LYS A 182 13.08 -5.13 -19.18
N VAL A 183 14.12 -4.45 -19.71
CA VAL A 183 14.43 -4.45 -21.13
C VAL A 183 15.79 -5.10 -21.34
N GLU A 184 15.84 -6.07 -22.25
CA GLU A 184 17.03 -6.82 -22.60
C GLU A 184 17.27 -6.72 -24.11
N TYR A 185 18.47 -6.29 -24.48
CA TYR A 185 18.91 -6.22 -25.88
C TYR A 185 19.95 -7.27 -26.15
N PHE A 186 19.81 -7.90 -27.32
CA PHE A 186 20.71 -8.95 -27.81
C PHE A 186 21.27 -8.52 -29.16
N GLY A 187 22.58 -8.44 -29.22
CA GLY A 187 23.37 -8.05 -30.37
C GLY A 187 24.35 -9.15 -30.79
N THR A 188 25.54 -8.72 -31.26
CA THR A 188 26.61 -9.62 -31.68
C THR A 188 27.96 -9.05 -31.23
N ALA A 189 28.75 -9.85 -30.53
CA ALA A 189 30.08 -9.44 -30.07
C ALA A 189 31.06 -9.27 -31.24
N ALA A 190 31.96 -8.30 -31.12
CA ALA A 190 33.09 -8.11 -32.03
C ALA A 190 34.22 -7.39 -31.33
N HIS A 191 35.44 -7.48 -31.86
CA HIS A 191 36.55 -6.67 -31.38
C HIS A 191 36.36 -5.21 -31.81
N ALA A 192 36.20 -4.33 -30.84
CA ALA A 192 35.77 -2.95 -31.08
C ALA A 192 36.75 -2.10 -31.94
N ALA A 193 38.02 -2.44 -31.92
CA ALA A 193 39.03 -1.74 -32.73
C ALA A 193 39.31 -2.42 -34.08
N SER A 194 39.27 -3.76 -34.15
CA SER A 194 39.69 -4.49 -35.36
C SER A 194 38.59 -4.65 -36.39
N TRP A 195 37.36 -5.04 -35.96
CA TRP A 195 36.22 -5.33 -36.83
C TRP A 195 34.89 -4.87 -36.25
N PRO A 196 34.77 -3.58 -35.86
CA PRO A 196 33.52 -3.08 -35.22
C PRO A 196 32.29 -3.27 -36.11
N TRP A 197 32.40 -3.24 -37.42
CA TRP A 197 31.30 -3.43 -38.38
C TRP A 197 30.73 -4.86 -38.41
N ARG A 198 31.37 -5.83 -37.74
CA ARG A 198 30.87 -7.18 -37.58
C ARG A 198 30.03 -7.37 -36.31
N GLY A 199 30.06 -6.37 -35.42
CA GLY A 199 29.31 -6.37 -34.17
C GLY A 199 27.96 -5.67 -34.30
N VAL A 200 27.04 -6.05 -33.42
CA VAL A 200 25.79 -5.33 -33.14
C VAL A 200 25.79 -4.97 -31.67
N ASN A 201 25.87 -3.69 -31.35
CA ASN A 201 26.13 -3.22 -30.00
C ASN A 201 24.85 -3.11 -29.17
N ALA A 202 24.63 -4.05 -28.25
CA ALA A 202 23.46 -4.06 -27.38
C ALA A 202 23.42 -2.86 -26.39
N LEU A 203 24.59 -2.35 -25.97
CA LEU A 203 24.63 -1.16 -25.10
C LEU A 203 24.15 0.10 -25.84
N ASN A 204 24.45 0.23 -27.14
CA ASN A 204 23.93 1.34 -27.94
C ASN A 204 22.40 1.34 -27.99
N ALA A 205 21.77 0.16 -28.05
CA ALA A 205 20.31 0.05 -27.99
C ALA A 205 19.76 0.53 -26.63
N VAL A 206 20.39 0.18 -25.52
CA VAL A 206 19.98 0.70 -24.18
C VAL A 206 20.13 2.23 -24.14
N ILE A 207 21.24 2.78 -24.63
CA ILE A 207 21.45 4.24 -24.67
C ILE A 207 20.41 4.93 -25.57
N ALA A 208 20.12 4.35 -26.72
CA ALA A 208 19.08 4.86 -27.64
C ALA A 208 17.70 4.84 -26.99
N LEU A 209 17.37 3.79 -26.22
CA LEU A 209 16.14 3.75 -25.43
C LEU A 209 16.08 4.89 -24.41
N PHE A 210 17.12 5.12 -23.60
CA PHE A 210 17.15 6.22 -22.62
C PHE A 210 16.93 7.56 -23.32
N ASN A 211 17.62 7.83 -24.46
CA ASN A 211 17.43 9.05 -25.22
C ASN A 211 16.01 9.21 -25.77
N SER A 212 15.39 8.12 -26.24
CA SER A 212 14.02 8.11 -26.73
C SER A 212 13.02 8.41 -25.60
N LEU A 213 13.25 7.85 -24.40
CA LEU A 213 12.44 8.12 -23.21
C LEU A 213 12.61 9.57 -22.73
N ASP A 214 13.82 10.14 -22.78
CA ASP A 214 14.06 11.55 -22.47
C ASP A 214 13.29 12.48 -23.41
N ALA A 215 13.32 12.21 -24.71
CA ALA A 215 12.52 12.93 -25.68
C ALA A 215 10.99 12.79 -25.42
N MET A 216 10.54 11.62 -24.97
CA MET A 216 9.14 11.36 -24.68
C MET A 216 8.64 12.11 -23.43
N ARG A 217 9.50 12.32 -22.41
CA ARG A 217 9.11 12.86 -21.09
C ARG A 217 8.40 14.21 -21.18
N GLN A 218 8.80 15.09 -22.10
CA GLN A 218 8.17 16.40 -22.28
C GLN A 218 6.69 16.30 -22.67
N GLN A 219 6.26 15.24 -23.32
CA GLN A 219 4.89 15.00 -23.77
C GLN A 219 4.11 14.06 -22.84
N LEU A 220 4.65 13.75 -21.67
CA LEU A 220 3.91 13.01 -20.64
C LEU A 220 3.11 13.98 -19.76
N ARG A 221 2.00 13.48 -19.19
CA ARG A 221 1.26 14.24 -18.17
C ARG A 221 2.16 14.53 -16.96
N PRO A 222 1.94 15.63 -16.22
CA PRO A 222 2.78 16.00 -15.07
C PRO A 222 2.90 14.95 -13.96
N ASP A 223 1.88 14.10 -13.82
CA ASP A 223 1.83 13.01 -12.84
C ASP A 223 2.58 11.76 -13.29
N ALA A 224 2.90 11.62 -14.59
CA ALA A 224 3.60 10.43 -15.08
C ALA A 224 5.12 10.50 -14.83
N ARG A 225 5.71 9.34 -14.54
CA ARG A 225 7.15 9.17 -14.34
C ARG A 225 7.64 7.93 -15.08
N VAL A 226 8.77 8.04 -15.76
CA VAL A 226 9.52 6.92 -16.33
C VAL A 226 10.98 7.10 -15.90
N HIS A 227 11.48 6.18 -15.10
CA HIS A 227 12.87 6.22 -14.61
C HIS A 227 13.45 4.82 -14.56
N GLY A 228 14.76 4.69 -14.73
CA GLY A 228 15.41 3.39 -14.79
C GLY A 228 16.90 3.47 -14.60
N VAL A 229 17.52 2.29 -14.56
CA VAL A 229 18.96 2.10 -14.43
C VAL A 229 19.44 1.06 -15.44
N ILE A 230 20.66 1.20 -15.95
CA ILE A 230 21.34 0.17 -16.74
C ILE A 230 21.83 -0.90 -15.77
N THR A 231 21.36 -2.14 -15.94
CA THR A 231 21.72 -3.28 -15.09
C THR A 231 22.87 -4.10 -15.67
N ASN A 232 23.08 -4.05 -17.00
CA ASN A 232 24.23 -4.61 -17.69
C ASN A 232 24.60 -3.74 -18.91
N GLY A 233 25.83 -3.27 -18.97
CA GLY A 233 26.36 -2.41 -20.05
C GLY A 233 27.54 -3.07 -20.82
N GLY A 234 27.80 -4.37 -20.64
CA GLY A 234 28.96 -5.06 -21.19
C GLY A 234 30.09 -5.28 -20.17
N GLN A 235 31.23 -5.78 -20.62
CA GLN A 235 32.32 -6.21 -19.72
C GLN A 235 33.61 -5.40 -19.90
N GLN A 236 34.05 -5.16 -21.14
CA GLN A 236 35.32 -4.51 -21.46
C GLN A 236 35.15 -3.52 -22.62
N PRO A 237 35.85 -2.37 -22.61
CA PRO A 237 35.71 -1.33 -23.66
C PRO A 237 36.10 -1.79 -25.06
N ASN A 238 36.98 -2.80 -25.18
CA ASN A 238 37.45 -3.35 -26.44
C ASN A 238 36.56 -4.50 -27.00
N ILE A 239 35.46 -4.83 -26.35
CA ILE A 239 34.48 -5.83 -26.78
C ILE A 239 33.14 -5.15 -27.00
N ILE A 240 32.58 -5.21 -28.22
CA ILE A 240 31.23 -4.78 -28.48
C ILE A 240 30.26 -5.68 -27.70
N PRO A 241 29.41 -5.12 -26.81
CA PRO A 241 28.51 -5.93 -26.00
C PRO A 241 27.44 -6.62 -26.85
N GLU A 242 27.38 -7.94 -26.77
CA GLU A 242 26.30 -8.75 -27.39
C GLU A 242 25.03 -8.83 -26.52
N TYR A 243 25.10 -8.39 -25.26
CA TYR A 243 24.00 -8.30 -24.33
C TYR A 243 24.10 -7.04 -23.49
N ALA A 244 22.96 -6.36 -23.32
CA ALA A 244 22.79 -5.28 -22.37
C ALA A 244 21.37 -5.29 -21.82
N SER A 245 21.19 -4.76 -20.61
CA SER A 245 19.86 -4.72 -19.97
C SER A 245 19.70 -3.47 -19.12
N ALA A 246 18.44 -3.09 -18.91
CA ALA A 246 18.03 -2.01 -18.04
C ALA A 246 16.70 -2.32 -17.37
N ASP A 247 16.53 -1.85 -16.12
CA ASP A 247 15.29 -1.93 -15.37
C ASP A 247 14.64 -0.57 -15.28
N PHE A 248 13.31 -0.52 -15.43
CA PHE A 248 12.52 0.72 -15.44
C PHE A 248 11.30 0.61 -14.54
N TYR A 249 10.89 1.76 -13.99
CA TYR A 249 9.61 1.96 -13.36
C TYR A 249 8.80 3.00 -14.14
N LEU A 250 7.54 2.64 -14.45
CA LEU A 250 6.56 3.50 -15.07
C LEU A 250 5.49 3.81 -14.03
N ARG A 251 5.13 5.09 -13.87
CA ARG A 251 4.17 5.52 -12.86
C ARG A 251 3.20 6.56 -13.41
N SER A 252 1.95 6.55 -12.92
CA SER A 252 0.93 7.58 -13.17
C SER A 252 -0.17 7.51 -12.09
N LEU A 253 -0.89 8.62 -11.87
CA LEU A 253 -2.11 8.66 -11.03
C LEU A 253 -3.34 8.09 -11.73
N ASP A 254 -3.27 7.84 -13.04
CA ASP A 254 -4.37 7.34 -13.87
C ASP A 254 -4.02 5.97 -14.44
N LYS A 255 -4.83 4.95 -14.13
CA LYS A 255 -4.62 3.56 -14.56
C LYS A 255 -4.64 3.41 -16.08
N THR A 256 -5.55 4.10 -16.76
CA THR A 256 -5.67 4.06 -18.22
C THR A 256 -4.47 4.72 -18.87
N TYR A 257 -4.06 5.88 -18.33
CA TYR A 257 -2.89 6.58 -18.85
C TYR A 257 -1.58 5.82 -18.55
N LEU A 258 -1.49 5.08 -17.46
CA LEU A 258 -0.34 4.20 -17.19
C LEU A 258 -0.18 3.13 -18.27
N GLN A 259 -1.27 2.59 -18.81
CA GLN A 259 -1.23 1.67 -19.96
C GLN A 259 -0.77 2.39 -21.25
N GLU A 260 -1.16 3.65 -21.44
CA GLU A 260 -0.67 4.48 -22.55
C GLU A 260 0.85 4.72 -22.43
N VAL A 261 1.33 5.06 -21.24
CA VAL A 261 2.78 5.22 -20.96
C VAL A 261 3.53 3.92 -21.24
N ARG A 262 2.99 2.78 -20.83
CA ARG A 262 3.53 1.45 -21.13
C ARG A 262 3.67 1.22 -22.63
N ARG A 263 2.59 1.43 -23.38
CA ARG A 263 2.58 1.21 -24.83
C ARG A 263 3.63 2.09 -25.56
N ARG A 264 3.78 3.34 -25.13
CA ARG A 264 4.82 4.25 -25.67
C ARG A 264 6.22 3.83 -25.29
N PHE A 265 6.41 3.31 -24.07
CA PHE A 265 7.67 2.75 -23.60
C PHE A 265 8.09 1.53 -24.42
N GLU A 266 7.17 0.59 -24.65
CA GLU A 266 7.41 -0.62 -25.45
C GLU A 266 7.77 -0.22 -26.90
N ALA A 267 7.08 0.75 -27.50
CA ALA A 267 7.39 1.25 -28.83
C ALA A 267 8.78 1.92 -28.91
N ALA A 268 9.19 2.64 -27.85
CA ALA A 268 10.54 3.22 -27.79
C ALA A 268 11.62 2.13 -27.72
N ALA A 269 11.36 1.05 -26.96
CA ALA A 269 12.28 -0.09 -26.85
C ALA A 269 12.45 -0.80 -28.21
N GLU A 270 11.37 -1.05 -28.92
CA GLU A 270 11.39 -1.62 -30.29
C GLU A 270 12.08 -0.70 -31.28
N GLY A 271 11.83 0.61 -31.21
CA GLY A 271 12.49 1.62 -32.06
C GLY A 271 14.02 1.62 -31.85
N ALA A 272 14.47 1.52 -30.62
CA ALA A 272 15.90 1.43 -30.28
C ALA A 272 16.54 0.14 -30.83
N ALA A 273 15.83 -0.98 -30.74
CA ALA A 273 16.27 -2.26 -31.34
C ALA A 273 16.41 -2.16 -32.86
N THR A 274 15.38 -1.62 -33.53
CA THR A 274 15.38 -1.42 -34.99
C THR A 274 16.53 -0.54 -35.45
N ALA A 275 16.78 0.60 -34.76
CA ALA A 275 17.81 1.54 -35.10
C ALA A 275 19.24 0.95 -34.95
N THR A 276 19.43 0.02 -34.07
CA THR A 276 20.74 -0.59 -33.74
C THR A 276 20.97 -1.98 -34.33
N GLY A 277 19.92 -2.58 -34.90
CA GLY A 277 19.95 -3.95 -35.40
C GLY A 277 19.93 -5.03 -34.32
N CYS A 278 19.61 -4.66 -33.07
CA CYS A 278 19.46 -5.61 -31.96
C CYS A 278 18.09 -6.30 -31.99
N ARG A 279 18.04 -7.47 -31.34
CA ARG A 279 16.77 -8.04 -30.87
C ARG A 279 16.46 -7.49 -29.47
N VAL A 280 15.21 -7.20 -29.18
CA VAL A 280 14.77 -6.74 -27.87
C VAL A 280 13.80 -7.73 -27.22
N GLN A 281 13.84 -7.79 -25.90
CA GLN A 281 12.84 -8.42 -25.06
C GLN A 281 12.43 -7.44 -23.97
N VAL A 282 11.14 -7.11 -23.91
CA VAL A 282 10.55 -6.32 -22.84
C VAL A 282 9.71 -7.24 -21.95
N THR A 283 10.02 -7.26 -20.66
CA THR A 283 9.28 -8.03 -19.67
C THR A 283 8.65 -7.08 -18.67
N ILE A 284 7.32 -7.06 -18.61
CA ILE A 284 6.58 -6.32 -17.58
C ILE A 284 6.31 -7.26 -16.41
N ASP A 285 6.67 -6.85 -15.19
CA ASP A 285 6.33 -7.58 -13.98
C ASP A 285 4.79 -7.65 -13.84
N PRO A 286 4.19 -8.85 -13.70
CA PRO A 286 2.74 -8.98 -13.55
C PRO A 286 2.20 -8.37 -12.25
N ARG A 287 3.06 -8.07 -11.27
CA ARG A 287 2.70 -7.40 -10.02
C ARG A 287 2.58 -5.90 -10.24
N ILE A 288 1.51 -5.49 -10.90
CA ILE A 288 1.21 -4.09 -11.17
C ILE A 288 0.47 -3.52 -9.98
N HIS A 289 0.97 -2.40 -9.44
CA HIS A 289 0.22 -1.61 -8.47
C HIS A 289 -0.66 -0.63 -9.24
N ASP A 290 -1.96 -0.73 -9.06
CA ASP A 290 -2.89 0.27 -9.59
C ASP A 290 -2.79 1.57 -8.79
N PRO A 291 -3.06 2.75 -9.39
CA PRO A 291 -3.12 3.99 -8.62
C PRO A 291 -4.26 3.93 -7.60
N LEU A 292 -4.02 4.35 -6.37
CA LEU A 292 -5.07 4.41 -5.36
C LEU A 292 -6.12 5.47 -5.73
N LYS A 293 -7.39 5.06 -5.73
CA LYS A 293 -8.56 5.94 -5.82
C LYS A 293 -9.12 6.16 -4.41
N PRO A 294 -8.77 7.26 -3.70
CA PRO A 294 -9.32 7.49 -2.39
C PRO A 294 -10.81 7.82 -2.48
N ASN A 295 -11.62 7.23 -1.60
CA ASN A 295 -13.06 7.45 -1.54
C ASN A 295 -13.38 8.68 -0.68
N GLY A 296 -13.91 9.74 -1.27
CA GLY A 296 -14.18 11.03 -0.63
C GLY A 296 -15.17 10.97 0.54
N PRO A 297 -16.36 10.34 0.40
CA PRO A 297 -17.28 10.14 1.52
C PRO A 297 -16.63 9.45 2.72
N MET A 298 -15.85 8.38 2.52
CA MET A 298 -15.13 7.68 3.58
C MET A 298 -14.02 8.55 4.19
N ALA A 299 -13.28 9.30 3.36
CA ALA A 299 -12.26 10.23 3.81
C ALA A 299 -12.85 11.31 4.72
N THR A 300 -14.01 11.86 4.36
CA THR A 300 -14.73 12.85 5.19
C THR A 300 -15.14 12.27 6.55
N LEU A 301 -15.58 11.01 6.60
CA LEU A 301 -15.90 10.35 7.89
C LEU A 301 -14.64 10.18 8.74
N PHE A 302 -13.54 9.75 8.13
CA PHE A 302 -12.27 9.57 8.82
C PHE A 302 -11.75 10.91 9.40
N GLU A 303 -11.82 12.00 8.64
CA GLU A 303 -11.44 13.34 9.08
C GLU A 303 -12.29 13.81 10.27
N ARG A 304 -13.62 13.63 10.20
CA ARG A 304 -14.53 13.94 11.33
C ARG A 304 -14.18 13.12 12.59
N ASN A 305 -13.76 11.87 12.41
CA ASN A 305 -13.36 11.02 13.53
C ASN A 305 -11.99 11.41 14.09
N LEU A 306 -11.05 11.91 13.29
CA LEU A 306 -9.83 12.55 13.79
C LEU A 306 -10.13 13.82 14.59
N ALA A 307 -11.01 14.67 14.09
CA ALA A 307 -11.44 15.88 14.81
C ALA A 307 -12.15 15.55 16.13
N ARG A 308 -12.94 14.45 16.18
CA ARG A 308 -13.62 13.98 17.42
C ARG A 308 -12.62 13.61 18.53
N ILE A 309 -11.44 13.17 18.16
CA ILE A 309 -10.38 12.77 19.11
C ILE A 309 -9.27 13.81 19.24
N ASP A 310 -9.53 15.04 18.78
CA ASP A 310 -8.60 16.19 18.82
C ASP A 310 -7.24 15.88 18.14
N PHE A 311 -7.22 15.05 17.09
CA PHE A 311 -6.00 14.75 16.33
C PHE A 311 -5.94 15.62 15.07
N PRO A 312 -4.85 16.41 14.87
CA PRO A 312 -4.79 17.39 13.79
C PRO A 312 -4.64 16.76 12.42
N VAL A 313 -5.27 17.38 11.42
CA VAL A 313 -5.08 17.10 10.00
C VAL A 313 -4.28 18.25 9.40
N ASP A 314 -3.19 17.92 8.70
CA ASP A 314 -2.35 18.92 8.07
C ASP A 314 -2.97 19.41 6.76
N PRO A 315 -2.83 20.70 6.41
CA PRO A 315 -3.31 21.21 5.14
C PRO A 315 -2.55 20.53 3.98
N ASP A 316 -3.25 20.25 2.88
CA ASP A 316 -2.60 19.79 1.64
C ASP A 316 -1.93 21.00 0.97
N ASP A 317 -0.62 21.08 1.05
CA ASP A 317 0.20 22.12 0.41
C ASP A 317 0.55 21.80 -1.05
N GLY A 318 0.07 20.67 -1.57
CA GLY A 318 0.35 20.18 -2.92
C GLY A 318 1.81 19.77 -3.17
N GLN A 319 2.67 19.82 -2.16
CA GLN A 319 4.11 19.56 -2.29
C GLN A 319 4.52 18.13 -1.94
N ALA A 320 3.67 17.40 -1.23
CA ALA A 320 3.97 16.02 -0.85
C ALA A 320 3.97 15.11 -2.07
N GLY A 321 5.09 14.43 -2.30
CA GLY A 321 5.20 13.42 -3.35
C GLY A 321 4.25 12.23 -3.12
N TYR A 322 3.93 11.53 -4.21
CA TYR A 322 3.08 10.33 -4.17
C TYR A 322 3.94 9.07 -4.21
N GLY A 323 3.69 8.12 -3.30
CA GLY A 323 4.21 6.76 -3.35
C GLY A 323 3.36 5.84 -4.25
N SER A 324 3.63 4.56 -4.19
CA SER A 324 2.80 3.49 -4.77
C SER A 324 2.54 2.45 -3.70
N THR A 325 1.36 1.82 -3.73
CA THR A 325 0.99 0.74 -2.81
C THR A 325 0.04 -0.23 -3.51
N ASP A 326 0.06 -1.51 -3.12
CA ASP A 326 -0.89 -2.50 -3.61
C ASP A 326 -2.31 -2.33 -3.00
N ALA A 327 -2.48 -1.44 -2.01
CA ALA A 327 -3.81 -0.96 -1.59
C ALA A 327 -4.55 -0.23 -2.73
N GLY A 328 -3.80 0.31 -3.71
CA GLY A 328 -4.36 0.83 -4.95
C GLY A 328 -5.23 -0.20 -5.66
N ASN A 329 -4.77 -1.44 -5.78
CA ASN A 329 -5.53 -2.52 -6.41
C ASN A 329 -6.85 -2.82 -5.68
N VAL A 330 -6.84 -2.78 -4.33
CA VAL A 330 -8.06 -2.92 -3.52
C VAL A 330 -9.03 -1.78 -3.83
N SER A 331 -8.54 -0.54 -3.98
CA SER A 331 -9.36 0.64 -4.29
C SER A 331 -10.02 0.60 -5.67
N HIS A 332 -9.57 -0.28 -6.57
CA HIS A 332 -10.23 -0.55 -7.85
C HIS A 332 -11.25 -1.67 -7.79
N ALA A 333 -11.28 -2.44 -6.71
CA ALA A 333 -12.24 -3.52 -6.47
C ALA A 333 -13.40 -3.10 -5.56
N ILE A 334 -13.11 -2.30 -4.52
CA ILE A 334 -14.08 -1.86 -3.51
C ILE A 334 -13.76 -0.42 -3.03
N PRO A 335 -14.75 0.34 -2.50
CA PRO A 335 -14.51 1.63 -1.87
C PRO A 335 -13.41 1.53 -0.82
N THR A 336 -12.37 2.37 -0.93
CA THR A 336 -11.17 2.25 -0.07
C THR A 336 -10.63 3.62 0.32
N ILE A 337 -10.13 3.75 1.55
CA ILE A 337 -9.29 4.88 1.98
C ILE A 337 -7.95 4.40 2.53
N HIS A 338 -6.95 5.25 2.37
CA HIS A 338 -5.57 5.04 2.83
C HIS A 338 -4.97 6.37 3.33
N PRO A 339 -5.54 6.97 4.40
CA PRO A 339 -5.06 8.22 4.96
C PRO A 339 -3.61 8.12 5.45
N TYR A 340 -2.89 9.23 5.37
CA TYR A 340 -1.61 9.39 6.03
C TYR A 340 -1.80 9.88 7.45
N ILE A 341 -1.01 9.32 8.37
CA ILE A 341 -0.98 9.68 9.79
C ILE A 341 0.45 10.07 10.18
N ARG A 342 0.59 11.18 10.88
CA ARG A 342 1.87 11.68 11.37
C ARG A 342 2.48 10.72 12.39
N THR A 343 3.68 10.21 12.07
CA THR A 343 4.51 9.37 12.97
C THR A 343 5.95 9.87 13.07
N SER A 344 6.32 10.86 12.25
CA SER A 344 7.64 11.47 12.24
C SER A 344 7.56 12.99 12.08
N PRO A 345 8.61 13.74 12.43
CA PRO A 345 8.73 15.16 12.13
C PRO A 345 8.69 15.45 10.63
N ASP A 346 8.44 16.74 10.30
CA ASP A 346 8.50 17.18 8.90
C ASP A 346 9.89 16.96 8.30
N GLY A 347 9.92 16.64 7.02
CA GLY A 347 11.14 16.47 6.24
C GLY A 347 11.81 15.11 6.37
N VAL A 348 11.38 14.23 7.26
CA VAL A 348 11.95 12.88 7.36
C VAL A 348 11.47 12.02 6.18
N PRO A 349 12.37 11.56 5.30
CA PRO A 349 11.96 10.82 4.11
C PRO A 349 11.57 9.38 4.47
N GLY A 350 10.47 8.89 3.91
CA GLY A 350 10.13 7.46 3.95
C GLY A 350 11.25 6.61 3.31
N HIS A 351 11.32 5.33 3.67
CA HIS A 351 12.35 4.39 3.24
C HIS A 351 13.79 4.81 3.65
N SER A 352 13.90 5.54 4.76
CA SER A 352 15.18 5.88 5.37
C SER A 352 15.34 5.22 6.74
N ARG A 353 16.59 5.08 7.21
CA ARG A 353 16.86 4.61 8.59
C ARG A 353 16.26 5.54 9.63
N GLU A 354 16.32 6.84 9.37
CA GLU A 354 15.75 7.88 10.22
C GLU A 354 14.23 7.68 10.38
N PHE A 355 13.50 7.39 9.28
CA PHE A 355 12.06 7.11 9.36
C PHE A 355 11.77 5.82 10.13
N ALA A 356 12.61 4.77 9.97
CA ALA A 356 12.49 3.56 10.78
C ALA A 356 12.63 3.85 12.29
N GLU A 357 13.62 4.65 12.68
CA GLU A 357 13.83 5.08 14.07
C GLU A 357 12.62 5.85 14.60
N HIS A 358 12.04 6.75 13.80
CA HIS A 358 10.86 7.51 14.19
C HIS A 358 9.62 6.63 14.43
N ASN A 359 9.47 5.50 13.75
CA ASN A 359 8.35 4.56 13.95
C ASN A 359 8.46 3.75 15.26
N ALA A 360 9.42 4.05 16.12
CA ALA A 360 9.56 3.55 17.48
C ALA A 360 9.57 4.68 18.54
N THR A 361 9.05 5.87 18.22
CA THR A 361 9.04 7.04 19.12
C THR A 361 7.67 7.32 19.71
N PRO A 362 7.57 8.15 20.76
CA PRO A 362 6.28 8.60 21.30
C PRO A 362 5.37 9.27 20.28
N LEU A 363 5.92 9.96 19.25
CA LEU A 363 5.14 10.57 18.19
C LEU A 363 4.44 9.48 17.33
N ALA A 364 5.17 8.44 16.99
CA ALA A 364 4.57 7.29 16.28
C ALA A 364 3.52 6.57 17.13
N ARG A 365 3.74 6.44 18.46
CA ARG A 365 2.73 5.91 19.39
C ARG A 365 1.45 6.74 19.35
N ALA A 366 1.55 8.07 19.41
CA ALA A 366 0.39 8.95 19.34
C ALA A 366 -0.38 8.80 18.01
N GLY A 367 0.35 8.75 16.87
CA GLY A 367 -0.23 8.52 15.56
C GLY A 367 -0.91 7.14 15.45
N MET A 368 -0.29 6.09 15.97
CA MET A 368 -0.85 4.73 16.01
C MET A 368 -2.18 4.67 16.76
N VAL A 369 -2.23 5.26 17.97
CA VAL A 369 -3.44 5.28 18.80
C VAL A 369 -4.56 6.08 18.12
N ALA A 370 -4.25 7.25 17.57
CA ALA A 370 -5.20 8.06 16.83
C ALA A 370 -5.74 7.32 15.60
N ALA A 371 -4.86 6.65 14.86
CA ALA A 371 -5.21 5.84 13.71
C ALA A 371 -6.15 4.67 14.08
N ALA A 372 -5.84 3.93 15.14
CA ALA A 372 -6.68 2.83 15.62
C ALA A 372 -8.10 3.33 15.97
N LYS A 373 -8.20 4.46 16.69
CA LYS A 373 -9.48 5.11 17.00
C LYS A 373 -10.22 5.51 15.72
N ALA A 374 -9.58 6.26 14.83
CA ALA A 374 -10.23 6.80 13.64
C ALA A 374 -10.69 5.68 12.68
N LEU A 375 -9.91 4.60 12.51
CA LEU A 375 -10.29 3.42 11.74
C LEU A 375 -11.54 2.74 12.33
N ALA A 376 -11.54 2.49 13.65
CA ALA A 376 -12.66 1.87 14.34
C ALA A 376 -13.93 2.70 14.24
N LEU A 377 -13.84 4.01 14.48
CA LEU A 377 -14.97 4.93 14.41
C LEU A 377 -15.52 5.05 12.99
N THR A 378 -14.65 5.05 11.97
CA THR A 378 -15.08 5.13 10.57
C THR A 378 -15.77 3.85 10.12
N ALA A 379 -15.29 2.67 10.57
CA ALA A 379 -15.97 1.41 10.34
C ALA A 379 -17.38 1.40 10.97
N LEU A 380 -17.55 1.95 12.18
CA LEU A 380 -18.84 2.10 12.81
C LEU A 380 -19.77 3.04 12.04
N ASP A 381 -19.28 4.19 11.54
CA ASP A 381 -20.08 5.12 10.75
C ASP A 381 -20.64 4.47 9.50
N LEU A 382 -19.82 3.67 8.81
CA LEU A 382 -20.20 2.97 7.59
C LEU A 382 -21.28 1.89 7.83
N LEU A 383 -21.29 1.28 9.02
CA LEU A 383 -22.28 0.27 9.38
C LEU A 383 -23.54 0.86 10.02
N ALA A 384 -23.41 1.88 10.86
CA ALA A 384 -24.52 2.46 11.60
C ALA A 384 -25.37 3.42 10.76
N ASP A 385 -24.79 4.00 9.70
CA ASP A 385 -25.51 4.85 8.75
C ASP A 385 -25.45 4.26 7.33
N PRO A 386 -26.50 3.57 6.88
CA PRO A 386 -26.58 3.02 5.53
C PRO A 386 -26.36 4.06 4.42
N GLY A 387 -26.69 5.33 4.67
CA GLY A 387 -26.46 6.43 3.73
C GLY A 387 -24.96 6.69 3.50
N SER A 388 -24.14 6.56 4.52
CA SER A 388 -22.69 6.74 4.43
C SER A 388 -22.04 5.67 3.54
N LEU A 389 -22.39 4.39 3.74
CA LEU A 389 -21.86 3.32 2.89
C LEU A 389 -22.40 3.41 1.45
N GLN A 390 -23.66 3.79 1.30
CA GLN A 390 -24.28 3.98 -0.02
C GLN A 390 -23.56 5.11 -0.79
N ALA A 391 -23.28 6.25 -0.15
CA ALA A 391 -22.52 7.35 -0.76
C ALA A 391 -21.10 6.91 -1.18
N ALA A 392 -20.43 6.09 -0.36
CA ALA A 392 -19.13 5.53 -0.70
C ALA A 392 -19.20 4.62 -1.95
N LYS A 393 -20.22 3.76 -2.04
CA LYS A 393 -20.44 2.88 -3.18
C LYS A 393 -20.84 3.64 -4.45
N GLU A 394 -21.59 4.72 -4.33
CA GLU A 394 -22.00 5.58 -5.47
C GLU A 394 -20.79 6.31 -6.05
N GLU A 395 -19.95 6.92 -5.20
CA GLU A 395 -18.72 7.52 -5.68
C GLU A 395 -17.79 6.52 -6.35
N PHE A 396 -17.61 5.34 -5.74
CA PHE A 396 -16.79 4.27 -6.30
C PHE A 396 -17.25 3.88 -7.71
N ARG A 397 -18.57 3.72 -7.93
CA ARG A 397 -19.14 3.42 -9.26
C ARG A 397 -18.97 4.56 -10.25
N ARG A 398 -19.07 5.81 -9.79
CA ARG A 398 -18.89 7.02 -10.62
C ARG A 398 -17.45 7.19 -11.09
N LEU A 399 -16.47 6.79 -10.29
CA LEU A 399 -15.05 6.91 -10.62
C LEU A 399 -14.53 5.74 -11.48
N GLY A 400 -15.33 4.73 -11.76
CA GLY A 400 -15.07 3.61 -12.71
C GLY A 400 -14.17 2.56 -12.10
#